data_dd828b1f234f48a4d898f1b5f23d685d
#
_entry.id   dd828b1f234f48a4d898f1b5f23d685d
#
_cell.length_a   1.000
_cell.length_b   1.000
_cell.length_c   1.000
_cell.angle_alpha   90.00
_cell.angle_beta   90.00
_cell.angle_gamma   90.00
#
_symmetry.space_group_name_H-M   'P 1'
#
loop_
_entity.id
_entity.type
_entity.pdbx_description
1 polymer ?
#
loop_
_entity_poly.entity_id
_entity_poly.type
_entity_poly.pdbx_seq_one_letter_code
_entity_poly.pdbx_strand_id
1 'polypeptide(L)'
;FGALAGFVGDGFTAKNVTVKNVTMNLNLLGEEGNAYISAHLLPAECIGGLIGYAKGTVTLTDCSVEDLTVNVTDKNDNGGTQFLIGGLIGYADALYTQIPGENEYSSSNDYNGDGSVTITGCAVSRMTVNENDATGVSVGGFLGGIGKHVVSKTGAAYSVTTTIDEVSAFPAGFESIGKELAMNDSTASNSAARSLDAMPAAAFEDESDEENTAA
;
A
#
# COMPACT_ATOMS: atom_id res chain seq x y z
N PHE A 1 1.27 2.45 -4.15
CA PHE A 1 1.57 3.45 -5.19
C PHE A 1 1.86 4.79 -4.53
N GLY A 2 2.93 5.50 -4.93
CA GLY A 2 3.27 6.84 -4.47
C GLY A 2 4.04 7.59 -5.53
N ALA A 3 3.82 8.92 -5.65
CA ALA A 3 4.48 9.71 -6.69
C ALA A 3 6.00 9.86 -6.46
N LEU A 4 6.46 9.81 -5.21
CA LEU A 4 7.88 9.81 -4.86
C LEU A 4 8.42 8.39 -4.74
N ALA A 5 7.72 7.52 -4.01
CA ALA A 5 8.14 6.14 -3.79
C ALA A 5 6.93 5.21 -3.58
N GLY A 6 6.96 4.03 -4.21
CA GLY A 6 5.96 2.99 -3.94
C GLY A 6 6.13 2.38 -2.55
N PHE A 7 7.38 2.22 -2.11
CA PHE A 7 7.76 1.64 -0.81
C PHE A 7 8.97 2.37 -0.21
N VAL A 8 8.94 2.60 1.10
CA VAL A 8 10.08 3.09 1.86
C VAL A 8 10.30 2.25 3.13
N GLY A 9 11.56 2.04 3.48
CA GLY A 9 11.97 1.30 4.67
C GLY A 9 12.21 2.19 5.88
N ASP A 10 12.65 1.56 6.98
CA ASP A 10 12.98 2.21 8.24
C ASP A 10 14.05 3.30 8.09
N GLY A 11 13.87 4.40 8.80
CA GLY A 11 14.77 5.55 8.79
C GLY A 11 14.61 6.47 7.56
N PHE A 12 13.57 6.28 6.75
CA PHE A 12 13.35 7.15 5.58
C PHE A 12 13.04 8.60 5.98
N THR A 13 13.66 9.53 5.29
CA THR A 13 13.45 10.97 5.48
C THR A 13 13.26 11.66 4.14
N ALA A 14 12.22 12.48 4.02
CA ALA A 14 12.03 13.39 2.91
C ALA A 14 11.85 14.83 3.42
N LYS A 15 12.45 15.77 2.72
CA LYS A 15 12.38 17.20 3.06
C LYS A 15 12.26 18.07 1.81
N ASN A 16 11.39 19.09 1.89
CA ASN A 16 11.16 20.04 0.80
C ASN A 16 10.74 19.39 -0.53
N VAL A 17 9.95 18.31 -0.45
CA VAL A 17 9.43 17.63 -1.64
C VAL A 17 8.06 18.20 -1.97
N THR A 18 7.88 18.65 -3.20
CA THR A 18 6.58 19.09 -3.72
C THR A 18 6.16 18.23 -4.89
N VAL A 19 4.96 17.66 -4.80
CA VAL A 19 4.30 16.89 -5.85
C VAL A 19 3.03 17.61 -6.27
N LYS A 20 2.81 17.77 -7.58
CA LYS A 20 1.67 18.53 -8.13
C LYS A 20 0.99 17.79 -9.27
N ASN A 21 -0.33 17.98 -9.38
CA ASN A 21 -1.15 17.52 -10.51
C ASN A 21 -1.01 16.00 -10.76
N VAL A 22 -1.16 15.20 -9.72
CA VAL A 22 -1.04 13.75 -9.82
C VAL A 22 -2.42 13.13 -9.97
N THR A 23 -2.57 12.27 -10.98
CA THR A 23 -3.73 11.41 -11.13
C THR A 23 -3.28 9.95 -11.08
N MET A 24 -3.83 9.20 -10.14
CA MET A 24 -3.60 7.76 -9.99
C MET A 24 -4.89 7.02 -10.33
N ASN A 25 -4.83 6.11 -11.29
CA ASN A 25 -5.97 5.30 -11.71
C ASN A 25 -5.68 3.84 -11.37
N LEU A 26 -6.46 3.28 -10.46
CA LEU A 26 -6.40 1.89 -10.08
C LEU A 26 -7.65 1.19 -10.57
N ASN A 27 -7.49 0.31 -11.54
CA ASN A 27 -8.56 -0.50 -12.07
C ASN A 27 -8.27 -1.95 -11.70
N LEU A 28 -8.95 -2.48 -10.70
CA LEU A 28 -8.97 -3.90 -10.42
C LEU A 28 -10.08 -4.50 -11.29
N LEU A 29 -9.69 -4.97 -12.46
CA LEU A 29 -10.59 -5.66 -13.36
C LEU A 29 -10.75 -7.09 -12.87
N GLY A 30 -11.99 -7.47 -12.52
CA GLY A 30 -12.33 -8.82 -12.11
C GLY A 30 -12.35 -9.79 -13.31
N GLU A 31 -11.21 -10.05 -13.93
CA GLU A 31 -11.10 -11.19 -14.84
C GLU A 31 -10.76 -12.45 -14.04
N GLU A 32 -11.45 -13.52 -14.35
CA GLU A 32 -11.15 -14.86 -13.84
C GLU A 32 -9.67 -15.15 -14.12
N GLY A 33 -8.85 -15.16 -13.08
CA GLY A 33 -7.41 -15.38 -13.18
C GLY A 33 -6.52 -14.35 -12.49
N ASN A 34 -6.99 -13.15 -12.22
CA ASN A 34 -6.20 -12.12 -11.51
C ASN A 34 -6.24 -12.25 -9.98
N ALA A 35 -6.29 -13.47 -9.47
CA ALA A 35 -6.04 -13.77 -8.06
C ALA A 35 -4.60 -13.43 -7.60
N TYR A 36 -3.77 -12.92 -8.48
CA TYR A 36 -2.37 -12.59 -8.22
C TYR A 36 -2.17 -11.38 -7.30
N ILE A 37 -3.14 -10.47 -7.24
CA ILE A 37 -2.98 -9.25 -6.43
C ILE A 37 -3.28 -9.53 -4.94
N SER A 38 -4.07 -10.55 -4.63
CA SER A 38 -4.43 -10.90 -3.25
C SER A 38 -3.38 -11.73 -2.49
N ALA A 39 -2.32 -12.17 -3.17
CA ALA A 39 -1.24 -12.96 -2.55
C ALA A 39 -0.13 -12.10 -1.96
N HIS A 40 -0.28 -10.78 -1.97
CA HIS A 40 0.77 -9.89 -1.52
C HIS A 40 0.72 -9.68 -0.01
N LEU A 41 1.91 -9.60 0.57
CA LEU A 41 2.21 -9.36 1.98
C LEU A 41 1.66 -8.02 2.51
N LEU A 42 1.02 -7.24 1.66
CA LEU A 42 0.40 -5.98 2.01
C LEU A 42 -1.07 -6.20 2.39
N PRO A 43 -1.54 -5.58 3.47
CA PRO A 43 -2.92 -5.73 3.93
C PRO A 43 -3.95 -5.09 2.99
N ALA A 44 -3.50 -4.30 2.04
CA ALA A 44 -4.34 -3.47 1.21
C ALA A 44 -3.58 -2.88 0.02
N GLU A 45 -4.30 -2.33 -0.95
CA GLU A 45 -3.75 -1.43 -1.96
C GLU A 45 -3.44 -0.07 -1.34
N CYS A 46 -2.14 0.24 -1.21
CA CYS A 46 -1.67 1.44 -0.51
C CYS A 46 -1.34 2.55 -1.51
N ILE A 47 -2.01 3.69 -1.39
CA ILE A 47 -1.92 4.81 -2.32
C ILE A 47 -1.63 6.08 -1.53
N GLY A 48 -0.50 6.71 -1.79
CA GLY A 48 -0.14 7.97 -1.17
C GLY A 48 0.31 9.02 -2.17
N GLY A 49 0.01 10.27 -1.91
CA GLY A 49 0.47 11.37 -2.75
C GLY A 49 1.99 11.44 -2.88
N LEU A 50 2.73 11.04 -1.84
CA LEU A 50 4.18 10.87 -1.87
C LEU A 50 4.58 9.40 -1.83
N ILE A 51 4.13 8.67 -0.82
CA ILE A 51 4.61 7.32 -0.49
C ILE A 51 3.43 6.36 -0.46
N GLY A 52 3.52 5.26 -1.19
CA GLY A 52 2.49 4.24 -1.16
C GLY A 52 2.48 3.49 0.17
N TYR A 53 3.62 2.91 0.54
CA TYR A 53 3.78 2.11 1.75
C TYR A 53 5.06 2.48 2.48
N ALA A 54 4.96 2.68 3.78
CA ALA A 54 6.07 3.01 4.67
C ALA A 54 6.20 1.97 5.77
N LYS A 55 7.45 1.55 6.08
CA LYS A 55 7.76 0.58 7.13
C LYS A 55 8.73 1.18 8.13
N GLY A 56 8.42 1.04 9.43
CA GLY A 56 9.27 1.52 10.52
C GLY A 56 9.19 3.03 10.70
N THR A 57 10.33 3.70 10.79
CA THR A 57 10.42 5.14 11.07
C THR A 57 10.47 5.96 9.79
N VAL A 58 9.55 6.91 9.65
CA VAL A 58 9.46 7.82 8.51
C VAL A 58 9.32 9.26 8.99
N THR A 59 10.10 10.17 8.41
CA THR A 59 10.05 11.61 8.71
C THR A 59 9.83 12.41 7.43
N LEU A 60 8.76 13.20 7.40
CA LEU A 60 8.45 14.14 6.34
C LEU A 60 8.51 15.57 6.89
N THR A 61 9.31 16.42 6.25
CA THR A 61 9.46 17.83 6.67
C THR A 61 9.28 18.75 5.47
N ASP A 62 8.43 19.75 5.61
CA ASP A 62 8.18 20.78 4.57
C ASP A 62 7.83 20.16 3.20
N CYS A 63 7.07 19.05 3.21
CA CYS A 63 6.63 18.36 2.00
C CYS A 63 5.20 18.76 1.63
N SER A 64 4.90 18.79 0.33
CA SER A 64 3.56 19.14 -0.13
C SER A 64 3.06 18.26 -1.29
N VAL A 65 1.76 18.03 -1.29
CA VAL A 65 1.02 17.42 -2.39
C VAL A 65 -0.12 18.35 -2.79
N GLU A 66 -0.13 18.76 -4.06
CA GLU A 66 -1.13 19.68 -4.61
C GLU A 66 -1.85 19.01 -5.79
N ASP A 67 -3.19 19.06 -5.81
CA ASP A 67 -4.03 18.48 -6.87
C ASP A 67 -3.81 16.96 -7.03
N LEU A 68 -4.07 16.21 -5.98
CA LEU A 68 -4.08 14.75 -6.02
C LEU A 68 -5.48 14.24 -6.40
N THR A 69 -5.56 13.48 -7.48
CA THR A 69 -6.77 12.74 -7.87
C THR A 69 -6.48 11.26 -7.84
N VAL A 70 -7.27 10.50 -7.09
CA VAL A 70 -7.21 9.05 -7.03
C VAL A 70 -8.53 8.48 -7.52
N ASN A 71 -8.48 7.71 -8.59
CA ASN A 71 -9.63 7.00 -9.13
C ASN A 71 -9.46 5.51 -8.84
N VAL A 72 -10.37 4.95 -8.07
CA VAL A 72 -10.37 3.54 -7.71
C VAL A 72 -11.58 2.88 -8.33
N THR A 73 -11.37 1.80 -9.06
CA THR A 73 -12.44 0.95 -9.60
C THR A 73 -12.12 -0.49 -9.22
N ASP A 74 -13.02 -1.11 -8.47
CA ASP A 74 -12.95 -2.54 -8.14
C ASP A 74 -14.22 -3.22 -8.63
N LYS A 75 -14.09 -4.01 -9.68
CA LYS A 75 -15.16 -4.83 -10.23
C LYS A 75 -15.16 -6.26 -9.67
N ASN A 76 -14.22 -6.56 -8.79
CA ASN A 76 -14.16 -7.84 -8.10
C ASN A 76 -15.11 -7.83 -6.91
N ASP A 77 -16.29 -8.33 -7.10
CA ASP A 77 -17.33 -8.50 -6.07
C ASP A 77 -16.95 -9.55 -4.99
N ASN A 78 -15.72 -10.02 -4.98
CA ASN A 78 -15.19 -11.02 -4.06
C ASN A 78 -14.78 -10.45 -2.69
N GLY A 79 -15.19 -9.22 -2.37
CA GLY A 79 -15.34 -8.75 -1.00
C GLY A 79 -14.06 -8.71 -0.14
N GLY A 80 -12.88 -8.37 -0.68
CA GLY A 80 -11.67 -8.48 0.12
C GLY A 80 -10.59 -7.42 -0.07
N THR A 81 -10.62 -6.66 -1.16
CA THR A 81 -9.60 -5.65 -1.39
C THR A 81 -9.88 -4.41 -0.54
N GLN A 82 -8.90 -4.02 0.24
CA GLN A 82 -8.94 -2.74 0.96
C GLN A 82 -8.07 -1.73 0.22
N PHE A 83 -8.53 -0.50 0.14
CA PHE A 83 -7.77 0.62 -0.41
C PHE A 83 -7.46 1.59 0.72
N LEU A 84 -6.19 1.88 0.92
CA LEU A 84 -5.71 2.83 1.91
C LEU A 84 -5.11 4.03 1.18
N ILE A 85 -5.84 5.13 1.17
CA ILE A 85 -5.51 6.32 0.38
C ILE A 85 -5.15 7.46 1.33
N GLY A 86 -3.91 7.92 1.26
CA GLY A 86 -3.42 9.06 2.04
C GLY A 86 -2.92 10.20 1.18
N GLY A 87 -3.16 11.42 1.63
CA GLY A 87 -2.64 12.59 0.92
C GLY A 87 -1.11 12.61 0.83
N LEU A 88 -0.42 12.06 1.85
CA LEU A 88 1.03 11.89 1.84
C LEU A 88 1.42 10.41 1.77
N ILE A 89 0.91 9.58 2.67
CA ILE A 89 1.29 8.16 2.82
C ILE A 89 0.04 7.29 2.73
N GLY A 90 0.04 6.28 1.86
CA GLY A 90 -1.07 5.34 1.76
C GLY A 90 -1.21 4.49 3.00
N TYR A 91 -0.14 3.85 3.44
CA TYR A 91 -0.12 3.04 4.65
C TYR A 91 1.22 3.09 5.35
N ALA A 92 1.20 3.21 6.66
CA ALA A 92 2.38 3.13 7.50
C ALA A 92 2.31 1.90 8.40
N ASP A 93 3.38 1.15 8.47
CA ASP A 93 3.47 -0.12 9.17
C ASP A 93 4.56 -0.15 10.23
N ALA A 94 4.39 -1.03 11.19
CA ALA A 94 5.40 -1.35 12.19
C ALA A 94 6.66 -1.94 11.54
N LEU A 95 7.76 -1.96 12.27
CA LEU A 95 8.99 -2.55 11.78
C LEU A 95 8.90 -4.07 11.76
N TYR A 96 9.27 -4.66 10.64
CA TYR A 96 9.34 -6.11 10.47
C TYR A 96 10.53 -6.53 9.61
N THR A 97 10.96 -7.76 9.80
CA THR A 97 11.89 -8.44 8.90
C THR A 97 11.11 -9.42 8.03
N GLN A 98 11.29 -9.34 6.73
CA GLN A 98 10.69 -10.31 5.84
C GLN A 98 11.49 -11.60 5.88
N ILE A 99 10.84 -12.70 6.24
CA ILE A 99 11.44 -14.03 6.27
C ILE A 99 11.06 -14.73 4.97
N PRO A 100 12.03 -15.10 4.13
CA PRO A 100 11.75 -15.92 2.94
C PRO A 100 11.08 -17.23 3.35
N GLY A 101 10.06 -17.64 2.64
CA GLY A 101 9.44 -18.93 2.83
C GLY A 101 10.21 -20.08 2.15
N GLU A 102 9.62 -21.26 2.17
CA GLU A 102 10.22 -22.47 1.59
C GLU A 102 10.30 -22.44 0.05
N ASN A 103 9.57 -21.54 -0.57
CA ASN A 103 9.59 -21.31 -2.02
C ASN A 103 9.65 -19.81 -2.33
N GLU A 104 9.99 -19.48 -3.58
CA GLU A 104 10.15 -18.09 -4.04
C GLU A 104 8.90 -17.22 -3.94
N TYR A 105 7.73 -17.85 -3.78
CA TYR A 105 6.43 -17.16 -3.68
C TYR A 105 5.89 -17.08 -2.26
N SER A 106 6.58 -17.63 -1.28
CA SER A 106 6.18 -17.58 0.12
C SER A 106 7.12 -16.71 0.93
N SER A 107 6.55 -15.85 1.74
CA SER A 107 7.28 -15.08 2.73
C SER A 107 6.35 -14.73 3.89
N SER A 108 6.91 -14.45 5.03
CA SER A 108 6.21 -13.96 6.22
C SER A 108 6.88 -12.72 6.76
N ASN A 109 6.13 -11.91 7.49
CA ASN A 109 6.65 -10.75 8.18
C ASN A 109 6.87 -11.09 9.65
N ASP A 110 8.09 -10.96 10.12
CA ASP A 110 8.44 -11.07 11.55
C ASP A 110 8.48 -9.65 12.13
N TYR A 111 7.39 -9.27 12.80
CA TYR A 111 7.29 -7.96 13.43
C TYR A 111 8.19 -7.91 14.67
N ASN A 112 9.10 -6.94 14.73
CA ASN A 112 10.17 -6.86 15.70
C ASN A 112 10.39 -5.45 16.27
N GLY A 113 9.54 -4.49 15.92
CA GLY A 113 9.59 -3.13 16.47
C GLY A 113 8.39 -2.29 16.10
N ASP A 114 8.18 -1.23 16.84
CA ASP A 114 7.18 -0.21 16.52
C ASP A 114 7.61 0.60 15.30
N GLY A 115 6.63 1.19 14.62
CA GLY A 115 6.84 2.20 13.60
C GLY A 115 6.59 3.61 14.14
N SER A 116 7.10 4.61 13.44
CA SER A 116 6.77 6.01 13.73
C SER A 116 6.71 6.85 12.46
N VAL A 117 5.71 7.71 12.37
CA VAL A 117 5.59 8.70 11.29
C VAL A 117 5.59 10.09 11.90
N THR A 118 6.55 10.91 11.51
CA THR A 118 6.64 12.32 11.91
C THR A 118 6.39 13.20 10.69
N ILE A 119 5.39 14.08 10.79
CA ILE A 119 4.99 15.02 9.74
C ILE A 119 5.11 16.43 10.31
N THR A 120 5.99 17.25 9.71
CA THR A 120 6.27 18.61 10.16
C THR A 120 6.24 19.58 9.00
N GLY A 121 5.46 20.64 9.07
CA GLY A 121 5.35 21.68 8.04
C GLY A 121 4.80 21.17 6.71
N CYS A 122 4.11 20.04 6.69
CA CYS A 122 3.62 19.41 5.46
C CYS A 122 2.21 19.87 5.08
N ALA A 123 1.91 19.86 3.79
CA ALA A 123 0.61 20.27 3.29
C ALA A 123 0.07 19.33 2.22
N VAL A 124 -1.21 19.04 2.29
CA VAL A 124 -1.99 18.43 1.21
C VAL A 124 -3.07 19.42 0.81
N SER A 125 -3.14 19.79 -0.45
CA SER A 125 -4.17 20.69 -0.96
C SER A 125 -4.89 20.07 -2.15
N ARG A 126 -6.22 20.17 -2.17
CA ARG A 126 -7.07 19.66 -3.25
C ARG A 126 -6.86 18.17 -3.54
N MET A 127 -7.34 17.34 -2.62
CA MET A 127 -7.40 15.90 -2.80
C MET A 127 -8.81 15.48 -3.25
N THR A 128 -8.90 14.68 -4.28
CA THR A 128 -10.14 14.08 -4.78
C THR A 128 -9.98 12.58 -4.85
N VAL A 129 -10.91 11.84 -4.27
CA VAL A 129 -10.98 10.39 -4.36
C VAL A 129 -12.31 10.01 -5.00
N ASN A 130 -12.26 9.28 -6.12
CA ASN A 130 -13.41 8.78 -6.84
C ASN A 130 -13.48 7.26 -6.66
N GLU A 131 -14.49 6.82 -5.91
CA GLU A 131 -14.74 5.43 -5.58
C GLU A 131 -15.76 4.87 -6.57
N ASN A 132 -15.29 4.39 -7.73
CA ASN A 132 -16.17 3.82 -8.75
C ASN A 132 -16.36 2.32 -8.47
N ASP A 133 -17.50 1.97 -7.83
CA ASP A 133 -17.88 0.62 -7.46
C ASP A 133 -16.87 -0.08 -6.49
N ALA A 134 -15.90 0.65 -5.94
CA ALA A 134 -14.93 0.11 -4.98
C ALA A 134 -15.54 0.06 -3.58
N THR A 135 -15.29 -1.05 -2.89
CA THR A 135 -15.64 -1.24 -1.48
C THR A 135 -14.38 -1.29 -0.62
N GLY A 136 -14.51 -0.99 0.68
CA GLY A 136 -13.36 -1.07 1.59
C GLY A 136 -12.34 0.06 1.46
N VAL A 137 -12.75 1.20 0.91
CA VAL A 137 -11.88 2.38 0.78
C VAL A 137 -11.77 3.11 2.11
N SER A 138 -10.54 3.43 2.50
CA SER A 138 -10.22 4.27 3.66
C SER A 138 -9.36 5.44 3.21
N VAL A 139 -9.79 6.64 3.52
CA VAL A 139 -9.12 7.87 3.07
C VAL A 139 -8.70 8.70 4.28
N GLY A 140 -7.44 9.11 4.31
CA GLY A 140 -6.91 10.06 5.29
C GLY A 140 -6.26 11.27 4.64
N GLY A 141 -6.36 12.42 5.27
CA GLY A 141 -5.75 13.65 4.78
C GLY A 141 -4.24 13.57 4.65
N PHE A 142 -3.59 12.85 5.58
CA PHE A 142 -2.16 12.54 5.52
C PHE A 142 -1.90 11.06 5.29
N LEU A 143 -2.49 10.18 6.10
CA LEU A 143 -2.28 8.74 6.03
C LEU A 143 -3.60 8.01 5.73
N GLY A 144 -3.61 7.12 4.74
CA GLY A 144 -4.77 6.27 4.45
C GLY A 144 -5.00 5.23 5.53
N GLY A 145 -3.92 4.73 6.13
CA GLY A 145 -4.00 3.83 7.28
C GLY A 145 -2.68 3.66 8.02
N ILE A 146 -2.79 3.10 9.23
CA ILE A 146 -1.66 2.69 10.08
C ILE A 146 -1.85 1.27 10.58
N GLY A 147 -0.74 0.54 10.74
CA GLY A 147 -0.72 -0.84 11.19
C GLY A 147 -0.65 -1.00 12.69
N LYS A 148 -1.33 -2.04 13.19
CA LYS A 148 -1.19 -2.56 14.55
C LYS A 148 -1.17 -4.08 14.48
N HIS A 149 -0.08 -4.68 14.90
CA HIS A 149 0.16 -6.10 14.78
C HIS A 149 0.28 -6.76 16.14
N VAL A 150 -0.35 -7.92 16.30
CA VAL A 150 -0.21 -8.76 17.50
C VAL A 150 0.41 -10.09 17.06
N VAL A 151 1.62 -10.36 17.58
CA VAL A 151 2.33 -11.60 17.31
C VAL A 151 1.77 -12.71 18.18
N SER A 152 1.06 -13.66 17.57
CA SER A 152 0.30 -14.70 18.29
C SER A 152 1.16 -15.58 19.19
N LYS A 153 2.41 -15.85 18.79
CA LYS A 153 3.33 -16.71 19.57
C LYS A 153 3.81 -16.07 20.87
N THR A 154 3.97 -14.75 20.87
CA THR A 154 4.56 -14.02 22.01
C THR A 154 3.57 -13.14 22.74
N GLY A 155 2.45 -12.81 22.11
CA GLY A 155 1.51 -11.80 22.56
C GLY A 155 2.08 -10.37 22.47
N ALA A 156 3.26 -10.18 21.87
CA ALA A 156 3.83 -8.86 21.66
C ALA A 156 2.96 -8.09 20.67
N ALA A 157 2.77 -6.80 20.93
CA ALA A 157 2.03 -5.91 20.05
C ALA A 157 2.96 -4.81 19.54
N TYR A 158 2.92 -4.57 18.25
CA TYR A 158 3.67 -3.52 17.57
C TYR A 158 2.72 -2.60 16.83
N SER A 159 2.95 -1.29 16.90
CA SER A 159 2.07 -0.28 16.35
C SER A 159 2.84 0.88 15.72
N VAL A 160 2.13 1.71 14.96
CA VAL A 160 2.68 2.94 14.41
C VAL A 160 2.23 4.12 15.25
N THR A 161 3.19 4.89 15.73
CA THR A 161 2.92 6.18 16.39
C THR A 161 3.02 7.31 15.37
N THR A 162 2.05 8.21 15.36
CA THR A 162 2.05 9.37 14.48
C THR A 162 2.24 10.66 15.26
N THR A 163 3.13 11.52 14.78
CA THR A 163 3.34 12.88 15.30
C THR A 163 3.15 13.86 14.15
N ILE A 164 2.12 14.70 14.25
CA ILE A 164 1.78 15.70 13.24
C ILE A 164 1.78 17.06 13.94
N ASP A 165 2.54 18.01 13.42
CA ASP A 165 2.60 19.36 13.99
C ASP A 165 1.37 20.19 13.62
N GLU A 166 1.16 21.31 14.36
CA GLU A 166 -0.01 22.19 14.20
C GLU A 166 0.01 23.01 12.90
N VAL A 167 1.16 23.12 12.22
CA VAL A 167 1.26 23.88 10.97
C VAL A 167 1.04 23.01 9.74
N SER A 168 1.06 21.69 9.90
CA SER A 168 0.72 20.77 8.83
C SER A 168 -0.78 20.81 8.54
N ALA A 169 -1.14 20.80 7.25
CA ALA A 169 -2.52 21.01 6.81
C ALA A 169 -2.95 20.01 5.72
N PHE A 170 -4.23 19.66 5.75
CA PHE A 170 -4.88 18.82 4.74
C PHE A 170 -6.30 19.34 4.41
N PRO A 171 -6.94 18.92 3.30
CA PRO A 171 -8.26 19.41 2.92
C PRO A 171 -9.33 19.11 3.97
N ALA A 172 -10.26 20.03 4.16
CA ALA A 172 -11.40 19.82 5.03
C ALA A 172 -12.26 18.64 4.54
N GLY A 173 -12.85 17.92 5.49
CA GLY A 173 -13.70 16.75 5.24
C GLY A 173 -12.98 15.41 5.34
N PHE A 174 -11.67 15.41 5.57
CA PHE A 174 -10.89 14.20 5.86
C PHE A 174 -10.44 14.21 7.32
N GLU A 175 -10.25 13.00 7.87
CA GLU A 175 -9.46 12.82 9.08
C GLU A 175 -7.98 12.80 8.72
N SER A 176 -7.07 13.09 9.66
CA SER A 176 -5.63 13.03 9.41
C SER A 176 -5.17 11.63 9.03
N ILE A 177 -5.77 10.62 9.66
CA ILE A 177 -5.53 9.19 9.44
C ILE A 177 -6.87 8.53 9.12
N GLY A 178 -6.96 7.79 8.01
CA GLY A 178 -8.19 7.14 7.59
C GLY A 178 -8.57 5.95 8.47
N LYS A 179 -7.65 5.03 8.73
CA LYS A 179 -7.96 3.78 9.45
C LYS A 179 -6.76 3.21 10.22
N GLU A 180 -7.02 2.63 11.40
CA GLU A 180 -6.11 1.69 12.05
C GLU A 180 -6.46 0.26 11.63
N LEU A 181 -5.49 -0.48 11.11
CA LEU A 181 -5.63 -1.89 10.77
C LEU A 181 -5.03 -2.76 11.85
N ALA A 182 -5.87 -3.41 12.64
CA ALA A 182 -5.45 -4.42 13.60
C ALA A 182 -5.31 -5.78 12.89
N MET A 183 -4.11 -6.33 12.88
CA MET A 183 -3.81 -7.62 12.28
C MET A 183 -3.16 -8.56 13.29
N ASN A 184 -3.55 -9.84 13.20
CA ASN A 184 -2.89 -10.91 13.91
C ASN A 184 -2.03 -11.69 12.90
N ASP A 185 -0.87 -12.16 13.30
CA ASP A 185 0.04 -12.92 12.43
C ASP A 185 -0.59 -14.20 11.84
N SER A 186 -1.64 -14.73 12.47
CA SER A 186 -2.43 -15.84 11.92
C SER A 186 -3.17 -15.52 10.62
N THR A 187 -3.39 -14.23 10.32
CA THR A 187 -4.05 -13.82 9.06
C THR A 187 -3.08 -13.65 7.91
N ALA A 188 -1.79 -13.43 8.19
CA ALA A 188 -0.77 -13.30 7.16
C ALA A 188 -0.37 -14.64 6.51
N SER A 189 -0.63 -15.78 7.19
CA SER A 189 -0.21 -17.10 6.70
C SER A 189 -1.23 -17.82 5.80
N ASN A 190 -2.47 -17.33 5.69
CA ASN A 190 -3.54 -18.06 5.00
C ASN A 190 -3.79 -17.67 3.55
N SER A 191 -3.14 -16.65 3.02
CA SER A 191 -3.33 -16.27 1.62
C SER A 191 -2.32 -16.92 0.64
N ALA A 192 -1.28 -17.56 1.15
CA ALA A 192 -0.17 -18.07 0.33
C ALA A 192 -0.36 -19.48 -0.25
N ALA A 193 -1.42 -20.18 0.12
CA ALA A 193 -1.60 -21.57 -0.30
C ALA A 193 -2.64 -21.71 -1.42
N ARG A 194 -2.51 -21.00 -2.53
CA ARG A 194 -3.10 -21.45 -3.79
C ARG A 194 -1.98 -21.94 -4.68
N SER A 195 -1.91 -23.25 -4.83
CA SER A 195 -0.93 -23.94 -5.64
C SER A 195 -0.94 -23.45 -7.09
N LEU A 196 0.25 -23.28 -7.64
CA LEU A 196 0.49 -23.03 -9.07
C LEU A 196 -0.03 -24.15 -10.00
N ASP A 197 -0.58 -25.22 -9.48
CA ASP A 197 -1.11 -26.35 -10.22
C ASP A 197 -2.37 -26.05 -11.07
N ALA A 198 -2.86 -24.81 -11.02
CA ALA A 198 -4.04 -24.38 -11.77
C ALA A 198 -3.75 -23.46 -12.96
N MET A 199 -2.50 -23.24 -13.34
CA MET A 199 -2.20 -22.54 -14.59
C MET A 199 -2.31 -23.50 -15.78
N PRO A 200 -3.20 -23.25 -16.76
CA PRO A 200 -3.16 -23.98 -18.00
C PRO A 200 -1.82 -23.66 -18.71
N ALA A 201 -1.16 -24.71 -19.20
CA ALA A 201 0.13 -24.65 -19.89
C ALA A 201 0.15 -23.82 -21.21
N ALA A 202 -0.90 -23.08 -21.51
CA ALA A 202 -1.09 -22.35 -22.76
C ALA A 202 -0.65 -20.89 -22.72
N ALA A 203 -0.07 -20.39 -21.60
CA ALA A 203 0.31 -18.99 -21.47
C ALA A 203 1.76 -18.66 -21.86
N PHE A 204 2.52 -19.63 -22.35
CA PHE A 204 3.88 -19.44 -22.86
C PHE A 204 3.99 -20.07 -24.27
N GLU A 205 3.28 -19.53 -25.23
CA GLU A 205 3.68 -19.72 -26.62
C GLU A 205 4.77 -18.69 -26.93
N ASP A 206 5.97 -19.20 -27.02
CA ASP A 206 7.19 -18.54 -27.47
C ASP A 206 7.00 -18.11 -28.93
N GLU A 207 6.78 -16.82 -29.19
CA GLU A 207 6.85 -16.25 -30.55
C GLU A 207 8.30 -16.04 -30.96
N SER A 208 9.05 -17.13 -31.09
CA SER A 208 10.34 -17.12 -31.76
C SER A 208 10.38 -18.25 -32.74
N ASP A 209 9.94 -18.02 -33.98
CA ASP A 209 10.48 -18.65 -35.21
C ASP A 209 9.69 -18.19 -36.44
N GLU A 210 9.87 -16.93 -36.85
CA GLU A 210 9.73 -16.62 -38.28
C GLU A 210 11.11 -16.65 -38.91
N GLU A 211 11.46 -17.83 -39.39
CA GLU A 211 12.60 -18.08 -40.22
C GLU A 211 12.44 -17.40 -41.59
N ASN A 212 13.23 -16.37 -41.80
CA ASN A 212 13.40 -15.63 -43.02
C ASN A 212 14.05 -16.54 -44.08
N THR A 213 13.27 -17.15 -44.99
CA THR A 213 13.74 -17.75 -46.20
C THR A 213 13.29 -16.92 -47.39
N ALA A 214 14.15 -15.99 -47.81
CA ALA A 214 14.10 -15.37 -49.14
C ALA A 214 15.10 -16.07 -50.04
N ALA A 215 14.61 -16.70 -51.09
CA ALA A 215 15.35 -17.08 -52.29
C ALA A 215 14.84 -16.26 -53.49
#